data_2d47372b2c2c824a1ca6dad477efd536
#
_entry.id   2d47372b2c2c824a1ca6dad477efd536
#
_cell.length_a   1.000
_cell.length_b   1.000
_cell.length_c   1.000
_cell.angle_alpha   90.00
_cell.angle_beta   90.00
_cell.angle_gamma   90.00
#
_symmetry.space_group_name_H-M   'P 1'
#
loop_
_entity.id
_entity.type
_entity.pdbx_description
1 polymer ?
#
loop_
_entity_poly.entity_id
_entity_poly.type
_entity_poly.pdbx_seq_one_letter_code
_entity_poly.pdbx_strand_id
1 'polypeptide(L)'
;SFPASPRAPTAIVAMVATLGFPAILTLSRVSTRPEALRGVENPSPYGYTVSLSLFLLPVIVLSVFHMIRPRHHTHRRALLAASGVIAVLGFVLDTFFGHSFFTFRNEAATLGIRLPAWDWSALRWVPAYLPLEEFAFYILGALFVITTYLWFSEYWLQDYEPQEYQANTQTVGRLVQVSWPSLALWTALLALGLVFKRIGPDPDGFAGYFIFLMVLGFLPTFLFLRAVAAFVNWRAFAGSYAALMLVSLVWEATLGVPYNWWNYKRDQMLGIEVQAWSGLPLEAVLLWLVIAWDCVIAFEIFRVFFHMDRKPMQALFGHGAAAKE
;
A
#
# COMPACT_ATOMS: atom_id res chain seq x y z
N SER A 1 -15.21 27.34 -0.11
CA SER A 1 -14.22 26.72 -0.98
C SER A 1 -12.90 26.68 -0.20
N PHE A 2 -12.47 25.49 0.17
CA PHE A 2 -11.15 25.29 0.76
C PHE A 2 -10.10 25.84 -0.18
N PRO A 3 -9.11 26.57 0.30
CA PRO A 3 -7.91 26.73 -0.46
C PRO A 3 -7.25 25.34 -0.47
N ALA A 4 -7.53 24.54 -1.49
CA ALA A 4 -6.73 23.38 -1.77
C ALA A 4 -5.29 23.92 -1.80
N SER A 5 -4.44 23.50 -0.86
CA SER A 5 -3.05 23.85 -0.94
C SER A 5 -2.54 23.29 -2.27
N PRO A 6 -2.36 24.11 -3.31
CA PRO A 6 -1.96 23.60 -4.64
C PRO A 6 -0.56 22.98 -4.60
N ARG A 7 0.08 23.01 -3.43
CA ARG A 7 1.45 22.55 -3.19
C ARG A 7 1.55 21.11 -2.67
N ALA A 8 0.43 20.49 -2.25
CA ALA A 8 0.49 19.15 -1.65
C ALA A 8 0.89 18.06 -2.65
N PRO A 9 0.29 17.93 -3.83
CA PRO A 9 0.72 16.95 -4.83
C PRO A 9 2.16 17.19 -5.29
N THR A 10 2.54 18.46 -5.48
CA THR A 10 3.90 18.84 -5.86
C THR A 10 4.91 18.47 -4.78
N ALA A 11 4.57 18.65 -3.49
CA ALA A 11 5.43 18.25 -2.38
C ALA A 11 5.64 16.73 -2.31
N ILE A 12 4.58 15.95 -2.56
CA ILE A 12 4.69 14.48 -2.61
C ILE A 12 5.59 14.05 -3.77
N VAL A 13 5.34 14.55 -4.98
CA VAL A 13 6.14 14.23 -6.16
C VAL A 13 7.59 14.65 -5.94
N ALA A 14 7.83 15.86 -5.43
CA ALA A 14 9.18 16.34 -5.13
C ALA A 14 9.87 15.47 -4.09
N MET A 15 9.17 15.01 -3.04
CA MET A 15 9.74 14.18 -2.00
C MET A 15 10.01 12.75 -2.49
N VAL A 16 9.09 12.15 -3.23
CA VAL A 16 9.29 10.83 -3.87
C VAL A 16 10.46 10.91 -4.86
N ALA A 17 10.52 11.96 -5.68
CA ALA A 17 11.63 12.15 -6.62
C ALA A 17 12.95 12.41 -5.90
N THR A 18 12.97 13.26 -4.86
CA THR A 18 14.19 13.61 -4.12
C THR A 18 14.75 12.43 -3.33
N LEU A 19 13.90 11.58 -2.78
CA LEU A 19 14.34 10.40 -2.02
C LEU A 19 14.54 9.18 -2.92
N GLY A 20 13.64 8.95 -3.85
CA GLY A 20 13.65 7.76 -4.70
C GLY A 20 14.71 7.82 -5.80
N PHE A 21 14.83 8.95 -6.49
CA PHE A 21 15.71 9.06 -7.66
C PHE A 21 17.21 8.90 -7.29
N PRO A 22 17.77 9.61 -6.28
CA PRO A 22 19.14 9.39 -5.86
C PRO A 22 19.38 7.99 -5.29
N ALA A 23 18.40 7.42 -4.57
CA ALA A 23 18.49 6.07 -4.05
C ALA A 23 18.58 5.06 -5.20
N ILE A 24 17.69 5.16 -6.19
CA ILE A 24 17.69 4.29 -7.37
C ILE A 24 19.02 4.43 -8.15
N LEU A 25 19.49 5.66 -8.39
CA LEU A 25 20.75 5.89 -9.10
C LEU A 25 21.96 5.34 -8.35
N THR A 26 22.02 5.54 -7.04
CA THR A 26 23.12 5.02 -6.22
C THR A 26 23.09 3.50 -6.22
N LEU A 27 21.92 2.92 -5.95
CA LEU A 27 21.74 1.48 -5.87
C LEU A 27 21.92 0.79 -7.23
N SER A 28 21.58 1.45 -8.34
CA SER A 28 21.85 0.90 -9.69
C SER A 28 23.33 0.74 -10.02
N ARG A 29 24.22 1.40 -9.28
CA ARG A 29 25.68 1.33 -9.46
C ARG A 29 26.38 0.43 -8.46
N VAL A 30 25.69 -0.05 -7.44
CA VAL A 30 26.24 -0.95 -6.43
C VAL A 30 26.08 -2.39 -6.91
N SER A 31 27.12 -3.20 -6.79
CA SER A 31 27.01 -4.65 -7.06
C SER A 31 26.00 -5.26 -6.11
N THR A 32 24.99 -5.90 -6.66
CA THR A 32 23.77 -6.26 -5.96
C THR A 32 23.89 -7.38 -4.96
N ARG A 33 24.91 -8.18 -5.11
CA ARG A 33 25.06 -9.33 -4.22
C ARG A 33 26.54 -9.62 -4.04
N PRO A 34 27.09 -9.42 -2.84
CA PRO A 34 28.41 -9.91 -2.55
C PRO A 34 28.52 -11.38 -2.97
N GLU A 35 29.54 -11.73 -3.72
CA GLU A 35 29.73 -13.13 -4.17
C GLU A 35 29.72 -14.12 -3.00
N ALA A 36 30.18 -13.68 -1.84
CA ALA A 36 30.15 -14.44 -0.59
C ALA A 36 28.73 -14.85 -0.13
N LEU A 37 27.70 -14.14 -0.57
CA LEU A 37 26.30 -14.47 -0.25
C LEU A 37 25.59 -15.26 -1.36
N ARG A 38 26.25 -15.41 -2.52
CA ARG A 38 25.70 -16.24 -3.60
C ARG A 38 25.75 -17.71 -3.21
N GLY A 39 24.60 -18.36 -3.19
CA GLY A 39 24.51 -19.78 -2.87
C GLY A 39 24.45 -20.11 -1.38
N VAL A 40 24.48 -19.13 -0.50
CA VAL A 40 24.16 -19.38 0.93
C VAL A 40 22.65 -19.57 1.04
N GLU A 41 22.24 -20.78 1.31
CA GLU A 41 20.86 -21.03 1.77
C GLU A 41 20.67 -20.29 3.10
N ASN A 42 19.50 -19.69 3.29
CA ASN A 42 19.21 -19.08 4.58
C ASN A 42 19.18 -20.19 5.65
N PRO A 43 20.20 -20.30 6.50
CA PRO A 43 20.31 -21.37 7.47
C PRO A 43 19.35 -21.18 8.65
N SER A 44 18.67 -20.02 8.72
CA SER A 44 17.77 -19.71 9.83
C SER A 44 16.39 -20.30 9.55
N PRO A 45 15.98 -21.36 10.22
CA PRO A 45 14.59 -21.78 10.20
C PRO A 45 13.72 -20.65 10.71
N TYR A 46 12.52 -20.52 10.12
CA TYR A 46 11.55 -19.46 10.45
C TYR A 46 12.05 -18.04 10.16
N GLY A 47 13.02 -17.84 9.26
CA GLY A 47 13.60 -16.52 8.99
C GLY A 47 12.58 -15.47 8.59
N TYR A 48 11.61 -15.82 7.76
CA TYR A 48 10.50 -14.95 7.38
C TYR A 48 9.61 -14.60 8.58
N THR A 49 9.16 -15.61 9.31
CA THR A 49 8.34 -15.43 10.51
C THR A 49 9.02 -14.57 11.57
N VAL A 50 10.32 -14.82 11.83
CA VAL A 50 11.09 -14.05 12.82
C VAL A 50 11.23 -12.61 12.37
N SER A 51 11.61 -12.35 11.12
CA SER A 51 11.75 -10.98 10.61
C SER A 51 10.44 -10.21 10.65
N LEU A 52 9.33 -10.84 10.25
CA LEU A 52 8.01 -10.24 10.33
C LEU A 52 7.61 -9.94 11.79
N SER A 53 7.96 -10.82 12.73
CA SER A 53 7.71 -10.63 14.17
C SER A 53 8.49 -9.44 14.74
N LEU A 54 9.69 -9.15 14.24
CA LEU A 54 10.47 -7.97 14.64
C LEU A 54 9.80 -6.66 14.20
N PHE A 55 9.13 -6.65 13.06
CA PHE A 55 8.30 -5.50 12.65
C PHE A 55 7.03 -5.40 13.47
N LEU A 56 6.47 -6.50 13.89
CA LEU A 56 5.24 -6.58 14.67
C LEU A 56 5.33 -5.79 15.98
N LEU A 57 6.44 -5.88 16.68
CA LEU A 57 6.59 -5.25 18.01
C LEU A 57 6.39 -3.72 17.97
N PRO A 58 7.12 -2.93 17.16
CA PRO A 58 6.89 -1.48 17.09
C PRO A 58 5.49 -1.13 16.59
N VAL A 59 4.92 -1.91 15.67
CA VAL A 59 3.56 -1.70 15.17
C VAL A 59 2.53 -1.91 16.26
N ILE A 60 2.67 -2.96 17.07
CA ILE A 60 1.80 -3.20 18.24
C ILE A 60 1.92 -2.04 19.23
N VAL A 61 3.13 -1.63 19.57
CA VAL A 61 3.36 -0.52 20.52
C VAL A 61 2.67 0.76 20.05
N LEU A 62 2.86 1.14 18.79
CA LEU A 62 2.20 2.32 18.21
C LEU A 62 0.68 2.17 18.16
N SER A 63 0.19 1.00 17.77
CA SER A 63 -1.25 0.72 17.70
C SER A 63 -1.90 0.81 19.08
N VAL A 64 -1.29 0.18 20.09
CA VAL A 64 -1.76 0.25 21.47
C VAL A 64 -1.71 1.69 21.99
N PHE A 65 -0.64 2.42 21.70
CA PHE A 65 -0.53 3.83 22.08
C PHE A 65 -1.69 4.66 21.50
N HIS A 66 -1.97 4.58 20.20
CA HIS A 66 -3.07 5.31 19.57
C HIS A 66 -4.45 4.80 20.01
N MET A 67 -4.56 3.55 20.45
CA MET A 67 -5.81 2.99 20.97
C MET A 67 -6.10 3.46 22.41
N ILE A 68 -5.07 3.59 23.25
CA ILE A 68 -5.22 4.00 24.67
C ILE A 68 -5.33 5.51 24.78
N ARG A 69 -4.58 6.25 23.99
CA ARG A 69 -4.50 7.72 24.02
C ARG A 69 -4.91 8.34 22.67
N PRO A 70 -6.12 8.07 22.18
CA PRO A 70 -6.57 8.70 20.95
C PRO A 70 -6.75 10.19 21.23
N ARG A 71 -6.16 11.04 20.43
CA ARG A 71 -6.37 12.49 20.50
C ARG A 71 -7.84 12.83 20.20
N HIS A 72 -8.48 12.00 19.35
CA HIS A 72 -9.90 12.08 19.04
C HIS A 72 -10.53 10.68 18.98
N HIS A 73 -11.72 10.50 19.55
CA HIS A 73 -12.43 9.20 19.51
C HIS A 73 -12.70 8.66 18.08
N THR A 74 -12.89 9.56 17.14
CA THR A 74 -13.07 9.22 15.71
C THR A 74 -11.84 8.60 15.09
N HIS A 75 -10.63 8.96 15.54
CA HIS A 75 -9.38 8.35 15.04
C HIS A 75 -9.33 6.86 15.35
N ARG A 76 -9.74 6.44 16.55
CA ARG A 76 -9.78 5.03 16.93
C ARG A 76 -10.73 4.22 16.04
N ARG A 77 -11.95 4.74 15.81
CA ARG A 77 -12.93 4.08 14.93
C ARG A 77 -12.42 3.99 13.50
N ALA A 78 -11.85 5.06 12.99
CA ALA A 78 -11.29 5.11 11.66
C ALA A 78 -10.09 4.16 11.50
N LEU A 79 -9.19 4.10 12.49
CA LEU A 79 -8.06 3.16 12.52
C LEU A 79 -8.54 1.72 12.43
N LEU A 80 -9.50 1.33 13.28
CA LEU A 80 -10.05 -0.05 13.28
C LEU A 80 -10.78 -0.38 11.98
N ALA A 81 -11.60 0.55 11.48
CA ALA A 81 -12.36 0.33 10.25
C ALA A 81 -11.45 0.23 9.03
N ALA A 82 -10.49 1.16 8.87
CA ALA A 82 -9.56 1.14 7.76
C ALA A 82 -8.66 -0.10 7.79
N SER A 83 -8.06 -0.40 8.95
CA SER A 83 -7.22 -1.60 9.09
C SER A 83 -7.99 -2.89 8.83
N GLY A 84 -9.24 -2.97 9.31
CA GLY A 84 -10.11 -4.13 9.06
C GLY A 84 -10.45 -4.31 7.59
N VAL A 85 -10.80 -3.23 6.89
CA VAL A 85 -11.10 -3.28 5.45
C VAL A 85 -9.87 -3.67 4.64
N ILE A 86 -8.72 -3.04 4.91
CA ILE A 86 -7.47 -3.35 4.19
C ILE A 86 -7.03 -4.80 4.46
N ALA A 87 -7.14 -5.27 5.70
CA ALA A 87 -6.80 -6.66 6.04
C ALA A 87 -7.68 -7.67 5.28
N VAL A 88 -8.99 -7.44 5.23
CA VAL A 88 -9.93 -8.31 4.51
C VAL A 88 -9.66 -8.26 3.01
N LEU A 89 -9.47 -7.06 2.45
CA LEU A 89 -9.13 -6.90 1.03
C LEU A 89 -7.81 -7.59 0.70
N GLY A 90 -6.76 -7.38 1.49
CA GLY A 90 -5.48 -8.04 1.31
C GLY A 90 -5.61 -9.56 1.33
N PHE A 91 -6.34 -10.11 2.32
CA PHE A 91 -6.63 -11.54 2.40
C PHE A 91 -7.32 -12.06 1.13
N VAL A 92 -8.38 -11.40 0.67
CA VAL A 92 -9.14 -11.80 -0.52
C VAL A 92 -8.27 -11.69 -1.77
N LEU A 93 -7.58 -10.56 -1.95
CA LEU A 93 -6.76 -10.32 -3.12
C LEU A 93 -5.60 -11.33 -3.22
N ASP A 94 -4.95 -11.62 -2.10
CA ASP A 94 -3.84 -12.58 -2.09
C ASP A 94 -4.32 -14.00 -2.34
N THR A 95 -5.45 -14.39 -1.76
CA THR A 95 -6.07 -15.69 -2.02
C THR A 95 -6.38 -15.91 -3.50
N PHE A 96 -6.86 -14.87 -4.20
CA PHE A 96 -7.23 -15.00 -5.61
C PHE A 96 -6.09 -14.68 -6.59
N PHE A 97 -5.12 -13.87 -6.21
CA PHE A 97 -4.09 -13.39 -7.14
C PHE A 97 -2.65 -13.70 -6.71
N GLY A 98 -2.41 -14.07 -5.46
CA GLY A 98 -1.07 -14.36 -4.96
C GLY A 98 -0.38 -15.48 -5.75
N HIS A 99 -1.12 -16.54 -6.15
CA HIS A 99 -0.58 -17.58 -7.03
C HIS A 99 -0.18 -17.03 -8.41
N SER A 100 -0.84 -16.01 -8.92
CA SER A 100 -0.53 -15.45 -10.25
C SER A 100 0.78 -14.66 -10.25
N PHE A 101 1.11 -14.00 -9.15
CA PHE A 101 2.22 -13.03 -9.12
C PHE A 101 3.44 -13.46 -8.33
N PHE A 102 3.26 -14.38 -7.35
CA PHE A 102 4.33 -14.76 -6.42
C PHE A 102 4.64 -16.25 -6.44
N THR A 103 5.83 -16.57 -5.95
CA THR A 103 6.24 -17.95 -5.61
C THR A 103 6.90 -17.94 -4.23
N PHE A 104 6.65 -18.98 -3.43
CA PHE A 104 7.15 -19.16 -2.06
C PHE A 104 7.95 -20.46 -1.99
N ARG A 105 9.25 -20.38 -2.28
CA ARG A 105 10.10 -21.56 -2.45
C ARG A 105 10.77 -22.02 -1.17
N ASN A 106 11.01 -21.11 -0.20
CA ASN A 106 11.69 -21.43 1.04
C ASN A 106 10.69 -21.75 2.14
N GLU A 107 10.25 -22.99 2.21
CA GLU A 107 9.28 -23.44 3.21
C GLU A 107 9.83 -23.41 4.63
N ALA A 108 11.13 -23.66 4.79
CA ALA A 108 11.78 -23.66 6.10
C ALA A 108 11.82 -22.27 6.75
N ALA A 109 11.66 -21.20 5.97
CA ALA A 109 11.63 -19.83 6.49
C ALA A 109 10.28 -19.44 7.12
N THR A 110 9.25 -20.27 7.00
CA THR A 110 7.87 -20.00 7.45
C THR A 110 7.45 -20.95 8.58
N LEU A 111 6.31 -20.68 9.20
CA LEU A 111 5.67 -21.59 10.18
C LEU A 111 5.21 -22.91 9.56
N GLY A 112 5.26 -23.06 8.24
CA GLY A 112 4.76 -24.23 7.52
C GLY A 112 3.23 -24.29 7.40
N ILE A 113 2.51 -23.30 7.92
CA ILE A 113 1.06 -23.19 7.75
C ILE A 113 0.79 -22.47 6.44
N ARG A 114 0.12 -23.17 5.52
CA ARG A 114 -0.18 -22.63 4.19
C ARG A 114 -1.68 -22.67 3.91
N LEU A 115 -2.16 -21.62 3.29
CA LEU A 115 -3.54 -21.44 2.87
C LEU A 115 -3.69 -21.69 1.36
N PRO A 116 -4.89 -22.02 0.88
CA PRO A 116 -5.11 -22.24 -0.54
C PRO A 116 -5.05 -20.93 -1.31
N ALA A 117 -4.62 -21.01 -2.58
CA ALA A 117 -4.68 -19.90 -3.54
C ALA A 117 -5.40 -20.34 -4.81
N TRP A 118 -6.00 -19.38 -5.50
CA TRP A 118 -6.64 -19.64 -6.78
C TRP A 118 -5.63 -19.56 -7.93
N ASP A 119 -5.58 -20.58 -8.75
CA ASP A 119 -4.80 -20.60 -10.00
C ASP A 119 -5.70 -20.28 -11.18
N TRP A 120 -5.55 -19.08 -11.73
CA TRP A 120 -6.33 -18.62 -12.89
C TRP A 120 -5.98 -19.36 -14.19
N SER A 121 -4.75 -19.87 -14.31
CA SER A 121 -4.32 -20.60 -15.50
C SER A 121 -4.94 -21.99 -15.60
N ALA A 122 -5.07 -22.66 -14.47
CA ALA A 122 -5.65 -24.00 -14.37
C ALA A 122 -7.12 -24.00 -13.89
N LEU A 123 -7.67 -22.84 -13.55
CA LEU A 123 -9.03 -22.63 -13.01
C LEU A 123 -9.33 -23.55 -11.81
N ARG A 124 -8.40 -23.65 -10.87
CA ARG A 124 -8.52 -24.53 -9.71
C ARG A 124 -7.89 -23.94 -8.46
N TRP A 125 -8.31 -24.46 -7.32
CA TRP A 125 -7.64 -24.20 -6.06
C TRP A 125 -6.33 -24.99 -5.97
N VAL A 126 -5.25 -24.29 -5.61
CA VAL A 126 -3.98 -24.90 -5.23
C VAL A 126 -3.96 -24.96 -3.70
N PRO A 127 -4.04 -26.13 -3.11
CA PRO A 127 -3.99 -26.26 -1.65
C PRO A 127 -2.58 -25.91 -1.14
N ALA A 128 -2.52 -25.36 0.05
CA ALA A 128 -1.27 -25.13 0.77
C ALA A 128 -0.21 -24.34 -0.04
N TYR A 129 -0.62 -23.21 -0.64
CA TYR A 129 0.27 -22.37 -1.46
C TYR A 129 0.80 -21.14 -0.71
N LEU A 130 -0.10 -20.34 -0.12
CA LEU A 130 0.23 -19.08 0.53
C LEU A 130 0.65 -19.31 1.99
N PRO A 131 1.84 -18.88 2.41
CA PRO A 131 2.21 -18.93 3.81
C PRO A 131 1.32 -18.01 4.66
N LEU A 132 1.05 -18.42 5.89
CA LEU A 132 0.23 -17.63 6.83
C LEU A 132 0.80 -16.24 7.08
N GLU A 133 2.09 -16.09 6.96
CA GLU A 133 2.84 -14.84 7.11
C GLU A 133 2.35 -13.74 6.15
N GLU A 134 1.93 -14.08 4.94
CA GLU A 134 1.37 -13.12 3.98
C GLU A 134 0.14 -12.40 4.54
N PHE A 135 -0.73 -13.13 5.20
CA PHE A 135 -1.94 -12.54 5.80
C PHE A 135 -1.63 -11.69 7.03
N ALA A 136 -0.67 -12.12 7.85
CA ALA A 136 -0.16 -11.30 8.95
C ALA A 136 0.45 -9.99 8.42
N PHE A 137 1.14 -10.06 7.29
CA PHE A 137 1.76 -8.93 6.64
C PHE A 137 0.75 -7.84 6.23
N TYR A 138 -0.42 -8.18 5.69
CA TYR A 138 -1.45 -7.18 5.34
C TYR A 138 -1.97 -6.43 6.55
N ILE A 139 -2.23 -7.13 7.66
CA ILE A 139 -2.68 -6.50 8.91
C ILE A 139 -1.60 -5.57 9.46
N LEU A 140 -0.36 -6.06 9.50
CA LEU A 140 0.78 -5.32 10.02
C LEU A 140 1.13 -4.11 9.15
N GLY A 141 1.11 -4.28 7.84
CA GLY A 141 1.35 -3.20 6.89
C GLY A 141 0.33 -2.07 7.04
N ALA A 142 -0.95 -2.40 7.13
CA ALA A 142 -2.01 -1.41 7.34
C ALA A 142 -1.84 -0.66 8.66
N LEU A 143 -1.62 -1.39 9.77
CA LEU A 143 -1.39 -0.79 11.08
C LEU A 143 -0.11 0.06 11.09
N PHE A 144 0.97 -0.42 10.48
CA PHE A 144 2.22 0.35 10.39
C PHE A 144 2.01 1.68 9.69
N VAL A 145 1.40 1.67 8.51
CA VAL A 145 1.17 2.89 7.71
C VAL A 145 0.27 3.86 8.47
N ILE A 146 -0.90 3.41 8.94
CA ILE A 146 -1.87 4.31 9.56
C ILE A 146 -1.33 4.87 10.89
N THR A 147 -0.70 4.03 11.73
CA THR A 147 -0.17 4.50 13.02
C THR A 147 1.04 5.42 12.85
N THR A 148 1.88 5.18 11.84
CA THR A 148 2.98 6.08 11.49
C THR A 148 2.46 7.41 10.94
N TYR A 149 1.44 7.37 10.08
CA TYR A 149 0.75 8.56 9.58
C TYR A 149 0.14 9.38 10.72
N LEU A 150 -0.54 8.74 11.66
CA LEU A 150 -1.07 9.39 12.86
C LEU A 150 0.05 10.01 13.71
N TRP A 151 1.15 9.27 13.92
CA TRP A 151 2.28 9.78 14.66
C TRP A 151 2.87 11.04 14.03
N PHE A 152 3.14 11.01 12.73
CA PHE A 152 3.62 12.19 12.01
C PHE A 152 2.61 13.35 12.07
N SER A 153 1.34 13.06 11.86
CA SER A 153 0.28 14.07 11.82
C SER A 153 0.07 14.74 13.17
N GLU A 154 0.06 13.97 14.26
CA GLU A 154 -0.29 14.46 15.58
C GLU A 154 0.89 15.07 16.37
N TYR A 155 2.13 14.65 16.07
CA TYR A 155 3.29 15.03 16.89
C TYR A 155 4.34 15.82 16.11
N TRP A 156 4.77 15.33 14.96
CA TRP A 156 5.91 15.95 14.26
C TRP A 156 5.49 16.98 13.21
N LEU A 157 4.34 16.83 12.62
CA LEU A 157 3.83 17.66 11.53
C LEU A 157 2.44 18.20 11.85
N GLN A 158 2.15 18.44 13.12
CA GLN A 158 0.87 18.92 13.62
C GLN A 158 0.47 20.26 12.99
N ASP A 159 1.42 21.16 12.74
CA ASP A 159 1.16 22.47 12.12
C ASP A 159 0.61 22.38 10.70
N TYR A 160 0.71 21.20 10.09
CA TYR A 160 0.21 20.92 8.75
C TYR A 160 -1.07 20.08 8.74
N GLU A 161 -1.61 19.76 9.92
CA GLU A 161 -2.91 19.11 10.01
C GLU A 161 -4.00 20.14 9.63
N PRO A 162 -4.99 19.72 8.79
CA PRO A 162 -6.09 20.60 8.44
C PRO A 162 -6.83 21.11 9.68
N GLN A 163 -6.82 22.41 9.87
CA GLN A 163 -7.51 23.06 10.98
C GLN A 163 -9.03 22.98 10.74
N GLU A 164 -9.80 23.04 11.83
CA GLU A 164 -11.28 23.02 11.78
C GLU A 164 -11.86 21.77 11.10
N TYR A 165 -11.23 20.61 11.30
CA TYR A 165 -11.64 19.36 10.68
C TYR A 165 -13.16 19.08 10.82
N GLN A 166 -13.74 19.31 12.01
CA GLN A 166 -15.17 19.06 12.25
C GLN A 166 -16.07 20.00 11.46
N ALA A 167 -15.78 21.29 11.45
CA ALA A 167 -16.54 22.27 10.69
C ALA A 167 -16.51 21.95 9.20
N ASN A 168 -15.35 21.54 8.72
CA ASN A 168 -15.12 21.26 7.32
C ASN A 168 -15.78 19.96 6.84
N THR A 169 -15.87 18.93 7.69
CA THR A 169 -16.58 17.68 7.32
C THR A 169 -18.06 17.88 7.10
N GLN A 170 -18.68 18.85 7.78
CA GLN A 170 -20.10 19.19 7.56
C GLN A 170 -20.34 19.76 6.15
N THR A 171 -19.35 20.35 5.51
CA THR A 171 -19.47 20.89 4.15
C THR A 171 -19.36 19.81 3.06
N VAL A 172 -18.87 18.61 3.40
CA VAL A 172 -18.79 17.49 2.46
C VAL A 172 -20.18 16.98 2.15
N GLY A 173 -20.65 17.22 0.94
CA GLY A 173 -21.99 16.82 0.51
C GLY A 173 -22.15 15.31 0.42
N ARG A 174 -21.15 14.64 -0.14
CA ARG A 174 -21.08 13.17 -0.31
C ARG A 174 -19.62 12.72 -0.40
N LEU A 175 -19.35 11.47 -0.03
CA LEU A 175 -18.02 10.88 -0.09
C LEU A 175 -17.65 10.40 -1.50
N VAL A 176 -18.58 9.78 -2.21
CA VAL A 176 -18.34 9.30 -3.58
C VAL A 176 -18.35 10.47 -4.55
N GLN A 177 -17.17 10.91 -4.93
CA GLN A 177 -16.95 12.02 -5.85
C GLN A 177 -15.75 11.71 -6.77
N VAL A 178 -16.04 11.42 -8.03
CA VAL A 178 -14.98 11.11 -9.00
C VAL A 178 -14.08 12.32 -9.24
N SER A 179 -12.79 12.10 -9.13
CA SER A 179 -11.75 13.06 -9.52
C SER A 179 -11.35 12.82 -10.97
N TRP A 180 -11.95 13.54 -11.91
CA TRP A 180 -11.63 13.38 -13.34
C TRP A 180 -10.16 13.61 -13.68
N PRO A 181 -9.45 14.60 -13.11
CA PRO A 181 -8.00 14.75 -13.35
C PRO A 181 -7.19 13.55 -12.88
N SER A 182 -7.54 12.98 -11.69
CA SER A 182 -6.87 11.79 -11.18
C SER A 182 -7.12 10.58 -12.05
N LEU A 183 -8.35 10.42 -12.53
CA LEU A 183 -8.72 9.33 -13.44
C LEU A 183 -8.01 9.45 -14.78
N ALA A 184 -7.90 10.67 -15.34
CA ALA A 184 -7.18 10.91 -16.58
C ALA A 184 -5.68 10.61 -16.44
N LEU A 185 -5.05 11.08 -15.35
CA LEU A 185 -3.65 10.76 -15.05
C LEU A 185 -3.44 9.25 -14.89
N TRP A 186 -4.32 8.59 -14.14
CA TRP A 186 -4.28 7.13 -13.94
C TRP A 186 -4.40 6.38 -15.26
N THR A 187 -5.35 6.76 -16.12
CA THR A 187 -5.52 6.14 -17.45
C THR A 187 -4.27 6.32 -18.31
N ALA A 188 -3.67 7.52 -18.28
CA ALA A 188 -2.44 7.79 -19.01
C ALA A 188 -1.26 6.93 -18.52
N LEU A 189 -1.10 6.82 -17.19
CA LEU A 189 -0.04 5.98 -16.60
C LEU A 189 -0.25 4.48 -16.89
N LEU A 190 -1.48 4.01 -16.81
CA LEU A 190 -1.83 2.63 -17.18
C LEU A 190 -1.50 2.36 -18.64
N ALA A 191 -1.95 3.24 -19.55
CA ALA A 191 -1.67 3.11 -20.98
C ALA A 191 -0.16 3.16 -21.26
N LEU A 192 0.57 4.07 -20.63
CA LEU A 192 2.03 4.17 -20.76
C LEU A 192 2.74 2.87 -20.34
N GLY A 193 2.35 2.30 -19.19
CA GLY A 193 2.91 1.02 -18.73
C GLY A 193 2.62 -0.14 -19.70
N LEU A 194 1.40 -0.22 -20.23
CA LEU A 194 1.03 -1.24 -21.23
C LEU A 194 1.79 -1.08 -22.54
N VAL A 195 1.96 0.15 -23.02
CA VAL A 195 2.79 0.44 -24.20
C VAL A 195 4.23 0.06 -23.93
N PHE A 196 4.77 0.47 -22.75
CA PHE A 196 6.15 0.14 -22.37
C PHE A 196 6.37 -1.39 -22.35
N LYS A 197 5.43 -2.18 -21.80
CA LYS A 197 5.55 -3.66 -21.81
C LYS A 197 5.70 -4.22 -23.24
N ARG A 198 5.05 -3.60 -24.22
CA ARG A 198 5.07 -4.07 -25.63
C ARG A 198 6.31 -3.67 -26.42
N ILE A 199 6.90 -2.51 -26.11
CA ILE A 199 8.05 -1.96 -26.84
C ILE A 199 9.36 -1.96 -26.03
N GLY A 200 9.29 -2.28 -24.75
CA GLY A 200 10.41 -2.27 -23.83
C GLY A 200 11.36 -3.47 -23.98
N PRO A 201 12.32 -3.61 -23.07
CA PRO A 201 13.36 -4.61 -23.15
C PRO A 201 12.88 -6.06 -22.94
N ASP A 202 11.72 -6.24 -22.33
CA ASP A 202 11.11 -7.55 -22.07
C ASP A 202 9.64 -7.53 -22.53
N PRO A 203 9.38 -7.66 -23.85
CA PRO A 203 8.02 -7.61 -24.41
C PRO A 203 7.20 -8.88 -24.14
N ASP A 204 7.86 -9.95 -23.70
CA ASP A 204 7.20 -11.23 -23.47
C ASP A 204 6.37 -11.22 -22.18
N GLY A 205 5.36 -12.08 -22.13
CA GLY A 205 4.45 -12.18 -21.01
C GLY A 205 3.40 -11.06 -20.95
N PHE A 206 2.88 -10.82 -19.77
CA PHE A 206 1.78 -9.90 -19.52
C PHE A 206 2.04 -9.08 -18.26
N ALA A 207 1.85 -7.76 -18.30
CA ALA A 207 2.04 -6.89 -17.15
C ALA A 207 0.89 -7.01 -16.12
N GLY A 208 0.54 -8.25 -15.74
CA GLY A 208 -0.62 -8.55 -14.91
C GLY A 208 -0.54 -7.91 -13.54
N TYR A 209 0.63 -7.95 -12.91
CA TYR A 209 0.81 -7.36 -11.58
C TYR A 209 0.76 -5.83 -11.61
N PHE A 210 1.34 -5.20 -12.63
CA PHE A 210 1.19 -3.76 -12.82
C PHE A 210 -0.27 -3.33 -12.98
N ILE A 211 -1.04 -4.04 -13.85
CA ILE A 211 -2.48 -3.79 -14.03
C ILE A 211 -3.23 -3.99 -12.71
N PHE A 212 -2.93 -5.05 -11.98
CA PHE A 212 -3.52 -5.36 -10.70
C PHE A 212 -3.34 -4.19 -9.71
N LEU A 213 -2.11 -3.68 -9.56
CA LEU A 213 -1.80 -2.55 -8.68
C LEU A 213 -2.51 -1.26 -9.13
N MET A 214 -2.53 -1.00 -10.43
CA MET A 214 -3.20 0.19 -10.96
C MET A 214 -4.71 0.12 -10.77
N VAL A 215 -5.34 -1.03 -11.04
CA VAL A 215 -6.80 -1.16 -11.05
C VAL A 215 -7.35 -1.41 -9.65
N LEU A 216 -6.79 -2.34 -8.89
CA LEU A 216 -7.31 -2.70 -7.57
C LEU A 216 -6.73 -1.86 -6.44
N GLY A 217 -5.53 -1.29 -6.62
CA GLY A 217 -4.94 -0.38 -5.68
C GLY A 217 -5.49 1.05 -5.83
N PHE A 218 -5.16 1.74 -6.89
CA PHE A 218 -5.49 3.18 -6.99
C PHE A 218 -6.94 3.49 -7.34
N LEU A 219 -7.55 2.72 -8.27
CA LEU A 219 -8.83 3.11 -8.86
C LEU A 219 -9.98 3.25 -7.83
N PRO A 220 -10.14 2.33 -6.86
CA PRO A 220 -11.21 2.46 -5.87
C PRO A 220 -11.11 3.74 -5.03
N THR A 221 -9.91 4.15 -4.67
CA THR A 221 -9.67 5.33 -3.83
C THR A 221 -9.94 6.63 -4.58
N PHE A 222 -9.82 6.68 -5.90
CA PHE A 222 -10.14 7.86 -6.69
C PHE A 222 -11.62 8.24 -6.66
N LEU A 223 -12.50 7.29 -6.34
CA LEU A 223 -13.93 7.57 -6.11
C LEU A 223 -14.16 8.45 -4.88
N PHE A 224 -13.23 8.48 -3.94
CA PHE A 224 -13.33 9.20 -2.68
C PHE A 224 -12.33 10.37 -2.59
N LEU A 225 -11.29 10.36 -3.41
CA LEU A 225 -10.18 11.29 -3.29
C LEU A 225 -10.60 12.74 -3.27
N ARG A 226 -11.54 13.13 -4.14
CA ARG A 226 -12.04 14.51 -4.21
C ARG A 226 -12.70 14.97 -2.90
N ALA A 227 -13.35 14.06 -2.19
CA ALA A 227 -14.01 14.34 -0.92
C ALA A 227 -13.03 14.43 0.24
N VAL A 228 -11.95 13.60 0.22
CA VAL A 228 -11.07 13.46 1.38
C VAL A 228 -9.72 14.14 1.24
N ALA A 229 -9.28 14.49 0.04
CA ALA A 229 -7.94 15.04 -0.20
C ALA A 229 -7.60 16.30 0.62
N ALA A 230 -8.62 17.12 0.93
CA ALA A 230 -8.45 18.32 1.75
C ALA A 230 -8.21 18.01 3.24
N PHE A 231 -8.51 16.79 3.68
CA PHE A 231 -8.36 16.35 5.07
C PHE A 231 -7.06 15.57 5.31
N VAL A 232 -6.38 15.17 4.25
CA VAL A 232 -5.11 14.45 4.34
C VAL A 232 -3.99 15.42 4.74
N ASN A 233 -3.26 15.08 5.81
CA ASN A 233 -1.98 15.71 6.07
C ASN A 233 -0.93 15.13 5.10
N TRP A 234 -0.77 15.77 3.96
CA TRP A 234 0.10 15.27 2.88
C TRP A 234 1.58 15.16 3.26
N ARG A 235 2.03 15.97 4.22
CA ARG A 235 3.40 15.87 4.74
C ARG A 235 3.57 14.65 5.64
N ALA A 236 2.56 14.36 6.47
CA ALA A 236 2.54 13.15 7.27
C ALA A 236 2.43 11.90 6.39
N PHE A 237 1.61 11.94 5.34
CA PHE A 237 1.57 10.88 4.33
C PHE A 237 2.95 10.64 3.71
N ALA A 238 3.62 11.70 3.27
CA ALA A 238 4.93 11.60 2.66
C ALA A 238 5.99 11.04 3.64
N GLY A 239 5.94 11.43 4.92
CA GLY A 239 6.81 10.87 5.96
C GLY A 239 6.57 9.39 6.22
N SER A 240 5.30 8.99 6.30
CA SER A 240 4.91 7.59 6.49
C SER A 240 5.33 6.72 5.29
N TYR A 241 5.10 7.23 4.08
CA TYR A 241 5.52 6.56 2.86
C TYR A 241 7.04 6.39 2.80
N ALA A 242 7.81 7.45 3.14
CA ALA A 242 9.27 7.35 3.17
C ALA A 242 9.76 6.31 4.20
N ALA A 243 9.15 6.27 5.39
CA ALA A 243 9.45 5.26 6.40
C ALA A 243 9.13 3.85 5.92
N LEU A 244 7.95 3.66 5.32
CA LEU A 244 7.53 2.38 4.75
C LEU A 244 8.48 1.92 3.65
N MET A 245 8.80 2.79 2.70
CA MET A 245 9.72 2.49 1.59
C MET A 245 11.10 2.08 2.10
N LEU A 246 11.64 2.81 3.06
CA LEU A 246 12.96 2.49 3.61
C LEU A 246 12.97 1.10 4.23
N VAL A 247 11.99 0.80 5.08
CA VAL A 247 11.92 -0.48 5.79
C VAL A 247 11.66 -1.63 4.80
N SER A 248 10.67 -1.47 3.94
CA SER A 248 10.17 -2.54 3.07
C SER A 248 11.15 -2.89 1.96
N LEU A 249 11.71 -1.90 1.27
CA LEU A 249 12.67 -2.17 0.20
C LEU A 249 13.97 -2.75 0.72
N VAL A 250 14.45 -2.29 1.88
CA VAL A 250 15.62 -2.91 2.51
C VAL A 250 15.34 -4.36 2.85
N TRP A 251 14.18 -4.64 3.44
CA TRP A 251 13.77 -5.99 3.79
C TRP A 251 13.64 -6.92 2.57
N GLU A 252 12.94 -6.47 1.52
CA GLU A 252 12.79 -7.24 0.29
C GLU A 252 14.12 -7.49 -0.42
N ALA A 253 14.93 -6.45 -0.58
CA ALA A 253 16.18 -6.52 -1.32
C ALA A 253 17.28 -7.33 -0.61
N THR A 254 17.25 -7.37 0.73
CA THR A 254 18.31 -8.02 1.52
C THR A 254 17.92 -9.38 2.08
N LEU A 255 16.65 -9.62 2.31
CA LEU A 255 16.15 -10.85 2.95
C LEU A 255 15.15 -11.59 2.06
N GLY A 256 14.01 -10.99 1.74
CA GLY A 256 12.89 -11.66 1.10
C GLY A 256 13.27 -12.35 -0.21
N VAL A 257 13.71 -11.57 -1.18
CA VAL A 257 14.08 -12.09 -2.50
C VAL A 257 15.39 -12.90 -2.47
N PRO A 258 16.50 -12.45 -1.84
CA PRO A 258 17.74 -13.20 -1.81
C PRO A 258 17.62 -14.60 -1.18
N TYR A 259 16.78 -14.74 -0.17
CA TYR A 259 16.56 -16.01 0.52
C TYR A 259 15.37 -16.81 0.03
N ASN A 260 14.72 -16.37 -1.08
CA ASN A 260 13.56 -17.02 -1.68
C ASN A 260 12.37 -17.18 -0.72
N TRP A 261 12.18 -16.24 0.21
CA TRP A 261 10.99 -16.23 1.04
C TRP A 261 9.75 -16.01 0.19
N TRP A 262 9.85 -15.04 -0.74
CA TRP A 262 8.96 -14.86 -1.89
C TRP A 262 9.77 -14.41 -3.11
N ASN A 263 9.22 -14.65 -4.29
CA ASN A 263 9.76 -14.14 -5.55
C ASN A 263 8.62 -13.75 -6.47
N TYR A 264 8.89 -12.81 -7.33
CA TYR A 264 7.98 -12.32 -8.34
C TYR A 264 8.01 -13.21 -9.60
N LYS A 265 6.84 -13.49 -10.18
CA LYS A 265 6.74 -14.15 -11.49
C LYS A 265 7.02 -13.13 -12.59
N ARG A 266 8.19 -13.20 -13.19
CA ARG A 266 8.70 -12.20 -14.13
C ARG A 266 7.85 -12.03 -15.37
N ASP A 267 7.22 -13.10 -15.85
CA ASP A 267 6.26 -13.10 -16.95
C ASP A 267 5.01 -12.24 -16.69
N GLN A 268 4.74 -11.90 -15.44
CA GLN A 268 3.63 -11.04 -15.00
C GLN A 268 4.05 -9.59 -14.69
N MET A 269 5.31 -9.23 -14.90
CA MET A 269 5.87 -7.93 -14.58
C MET A 269 6.10 -7.09 -15.84
N LEU A 270 6.29 -5.77 -15.66
CA LEU A 270 6.65 -4.83 -16.74
C LEU A 270 7.99 -5.15 -17.41
N GLY A 271 8.88 -5.84 -16.68
CA GLY A 271 10.25 -6.11 -17.14
C GLY A 271 11.26 -5.00 -16.76
N ILE A 272 10.90 -4.11 -15.86
CA ILE A 272 11.82 -3.13 -15.28
C ILE A 272 12.30 -3.67 -13.94
N GLU A 273 13.60 -3.94 -13.84
CA GLU A 273 14.21 -4.49 -12.62
C GLU A 273 15.26 -3.56 -12.05
N VAL A 274 15.25 -3.39 -10.74
CA VAL A 274 16.29 -2.68 -10.00
C VAL A 274 17.38 -3.69 -9.60
N GLN A 275 18.39 -3.83 -10.42
CA GLN A 275 19.45 -4.84 -10.23
C GLN A 275 20.15 -4.70 -8.88
N ALA A 276 20.38 -3.46 -8.43
CA ALA A 276 20.97 -3.17 -7.13
C ALA A 276 20.13 -3.66 -5.94
N TRP A 277 18.85 -3.93 -6.14
CA TRP A 277 17.94 -4.44 -5.13
C TRP A 277 17.56 -5.91 -5.40
N SER A 278 18.56 -6.73 -5.67
CA SER A 278 18.39 -8.16 -5.93
C SER A 278 17.48 -8.48 -7.13
N GLY A 279 17.40 -7.56 -8.09
CA GLY A 279 16.51 -7.69 -9.25
C GLY A 279 15.05 -7.50 -8.90
N LEU A 280 14.72 -6.67 -7.90
CA LEU A 280 13.32 -6.32 -7.61
C LEU A 280 12.65 -5.68 -8.83
N PRO A 281 11.44 -6.12 -9.19
CA PRO A 281 10.68 -5.47 -10.24
C PRO A 281 10.19 -4.09 -9.76
N LEU A 282 9.96 -3.18 -10.69
CA LEU A 282 9.43 -1.85 -10.39
C LEU A 282 8.09 -1.93 -9.66
N GLU A 283 7.32 -2.96 -9.91
CA GLU A 283 6.05 -3.23 -9.24
C GLU A 283 6.20 -3.42 -7.74
N ALA A 284 7.33 -3.90 -7.24
CA ALA A 284 7.58 -3.96 -5.80
C ALA A 284 7.59 -2.55 -5.17
N VAL A 285 8.21 -1.59 -5.86
CA VAL A 285 8.21 -0.17 -5.44
C VAL A 285 6.79 0.40 -5.53
N LEU A 286 6.08 0.09 -6.61
CA LEU A 286 4.70 0.54 -6.82
C LEU A 286 3.74 -0.05 -5.78
N LEU A 287 3.92 -1.31 -5.39
CA LEU A 287 3.14 -1.96 -4.33
C LEU A 287 3.18 -1.17 -3.03
N TRP A 288 4.36 -0.74 -2.60
CA TRP A 288 4.51 0.02 -1.36
C TRP A 288 3.86 1.40 -1.43
N LEU A 289 3.87 2.02 -2.62
CA LEU A 289 3.13 3.25 -2.85
C LEU A 289 1.62 3.01 -2.75
N VAL A 290 1.12 1.96 -3.37
CA VAL A 290 -0.30 1.56 -3.30
C VAL A 290 -0.72 1.29 -1.85
N ILE A 291 0.05 0.51 -1.11
CA ILE A 291 -0.26 0.20 0.29
C ILE A 291 -0.31 1.47 1.14
N ALA A 292 0.69 2.36 1.02
CA ALA A 292 0.70 3.62 1.76
C ALA A 292 -0.51 4.50 1.40
N TRP A 293 -0.80 4.59 0.11
CA TRP A 293 -1.90 5.37 -0.43
C TRP A 293 -3.26 4.84 0.08
N ASP A 294 -3.51 3.55 -0.12
CA ASP A 294 -4.80 2.95 0.24
C ASP A 294 -5.06 3.00 1.74
N CYS A 295 -4.03 2.75 2.56
CA CYS A 295 -4.16 2.82 4.01
C CYS A 295 -4.52 4.22 4.51
N VAL A 296 -3.82 5.25 4.02
CA VAL A 296 -4.07 6.63 4.45
C VAL A 296 -5.38 7.15 3.92
N ILE A 297 -5.67 6.92 2.63
CA ILE A 297 -6.94 7.36 2.04
C ILE A 297 -8.13 6.63 2.68
N ALA A 298 -8.05 5.31 2.91
CA ALA A 298 -9.09 4.57 3.62
C ALA A 298 -9.29 5.11 5.05
N PHE A 299 -8.21 5.38 5.77
CA PHE A 299 -8.29 5.98 7.10
C PHE A 299 -9.02 7.33 7.07
N GLU A 300 -8.67 8.22 6.14
CA GLU A 300 -9.32 9.53 6.03
C GLU A 300 -10.78 9.42 5.54
N ILE A 301 -11.11 8.46 4.68
CA ILE A 301 -12.50 8.17 4.31
C ILE A 301 -13.32 7.83 5.55
N PHE A 302 -12.85 6.91 6.38
CA PHE A 302 -13.58 6.54 7.61
C PHE A 302 -13.57 7.67 8.63
N ARG A 303 -12.50 8.42 8.74
CA ARG A 303 -12.42 9.59 9.63
C ARG A 303 -13.47 10.65 9.25
N VAL A 304 -13.56 11.00 7.96
CA VAL A 304 -14.57 11.92 7.44
C VAL A 304 -15.98 11.34 7.63
N PHE A 305 -16.17 10.08 7.27
CA PHE A 305 -17.45 9.39 7.42
C PHE A 305 -18.01 9.47 8.85
N PHE A 306 -17.18 9.15 9.85
CA PHE A 306 -17.62 9.18 11.26
C PHE A 306 -17.85 10.60 11.80
N HIS A 307 -17.28 11.63 11.17
CA HIS A 307 -17.54 13.02 11.54
C HIS A 307 -18.77 13.62 10.85
N MET A 308 -19.23 13.03 9.75
CA MET A 308 -20.40 13.54 9.02
C MET A 308 -21.70 13.34 9.80
N ASP A 309 -21.75 12.39 10.73
CA ASP A 309 -22.93 12.00 11.52
C ASP A 309 -24.18 11.79 10.66
N ARG A 310 -24.02 11.07 9.55
CA ARG A 310 -25.08 10.77 8.57
C ARG A 310 -25.27 9.27 8.42
N LYS A 311 -26.44 8.85 7.97
CA LYS A 311 -26.67 7.45 7.58
C LYS A 311 -25.71 7.06 6.44
N PRO A 312 -25.22 5.81 6.37
CA PRO A 312 -24.20 5.38 5.41
C PRO A 312 -24.50 5.76 3.95
N MET A 313 -25.72 5.50 3.49
CA MET A 313 -26.13 5.82 2.12
C MET A 313 -26.13 7.33 1.85
N GLN A 314 -26.53 8.13 2.84
CA GLN A 314 -26.50 9.59 2.73
C GLN A 314 -25.07 10.14 2.75
N ALA A 315 -24.20 9.56 3.56
CA ALA A 315 -22.79 9.94 3.60
C ALA A 315 -22.09 9.60 2.28
N LEU A 316 -22.34 8.41 1.73
CA LEU A 316 -21.72 7.95 0.48
C LEU A 316 -22.20 8.72 -0.74
N PHE A 317 -23.51 8.85 -0.93
CA PHE A 317 -24.08 9.32 -2.20
C PHE A 317 -24.78 10.69 -2.10
N GLY A 318 -24.83 11.28 -0.91
CA GLY A 318 -25.55 12.52 -0.66
C GLY A 318 -27.02 12.26 -0.32
N HIS A 319 -27.81 13.32 -0.20
CA HIS A 319 -29.24 13.21 -0.04
C HIS A 319 -29.78 12.55 -1.31
N GLY A 320 -29.95 11.26 -1.25
CA GLY A 320 -30.71 10.56 -2.27
C GLY A 320 -32.02 11.28 -2.44
N ALA A 321 -32.48 11.46 -3.66
CA ALA A 321 -33.80 11.94 -3.94
C ALA A 321 -34.74 11.26 -2.95
N ALA A 322 -35.31 12.04 -2.05
CA ALA A 322 -36.54 11.61 -1.41
C ALA A 322 -37.42 11.13 -2.57
N ALA A 323 -37.73 9.85 -2.59
CA ALA A 323 -38.76 9.37 -3.48
C ALA A 323 -39.89 10.35 -3.32
N LYS A 324 -40.20 11.09 -4.37
CA LYS A 324 -41.44 11.85 -4.44
C LYS A 324 -42.51 10.77 -4.41
N GLU A 325 -43.06 10.54 -3.22
CA GLU A 325 -44.40 9.97 -3.08
C GLU A 325 -45.43 11.02 -3.51
#